data_0306e1d4c2b16b8f2ab554c3da440be3
#
_entry.id   0306e1d4c2b16b8f2ab554c3da440be3
#
_cell.length_a   1.000
_cell.length_b   1.000
_cell.length_c   1.000
_cell.angle_alpha   90.00
_cell.angle_beta   90.00
_cell.angle_gamma   90.00
#
_symmetry.space_group_name_H-M   'P 1'
#
loop_
_entity.id
_entity.type
_entity.pdbx_description
1 polymer ?
#
loop_
_entity_poly.entity_id
_entity_poly.type
_entity_poly.pdbx_seq_one_letter_code
_entity_poly.pdbx_strand_id
1 'polypeptide(L)'
;MNIALSTTLNDTDFDTAIDSTRKALSEQGFGVLTEIDMQATLKAKLDEDMERYVILGACNPGLAHRAVGVMKQIGLLLPCNVVVRENTAVARSVVVEAMNPAIMVEVTGESGLDAVASEATTKLQAAIAALGGTGSDPA
;
A
#
# COMPACT_ATOMS: atom_id res chain seq x y z
N MET A 1 7.72 12.54 9.24
CA MET A 1 7.80 11.18 8.66
C MET A 1 6.92 11.10 7.43
N ASN A 2 7.38 10.42 6.40
CA ASN A 2 6.58 10.19 5.20
C ASN A 2 5.66 8.98 5.43
N ILE A 3 4.36 9.14 5.22
CA ILE A 3 3.41 8.05 5.43
C ILE A 3 3.39 7.04 4.29
N ALA A 4 4.00 7.36 3.17
CA ALA A 4 3.96 6.51 1.98
C ALA A 4 5.36 6.11 1.49
N LEU A 5 5.41 4.88 0.96
CA LEU A 5 6.46 4.42 0.06
C LEU A 5 5.80 4.41 -1.31
N SER A 6 6.27 5.22 -2.25
CA SER A 6 5.51 5.44 -3.47
C SER A 6 6.34 5.41 -4.74
N THR A 7 5.65 5.18 -5.86
CA THR A 7 6.19 5.30 -7.20
C THR A 7 5.08 5.73 -8.15
N THR A 8 5.47 6.18 -9.32
CA THR A 8 4.55 6.55 -10.38
C THR A 8 4.83 5.72 -11.61
N LEU A 9 3.79 5.11 -12.16
CA LEU A 9 3.85 4.34 -13.40
C LEU A 9 3.35 5.20 -14.54
N ASN A 10 4.24 5.57 -15.44
CA ASN A 10 3.88 6.38 -16.59
C ASN A 10 3.54 5.51 -17.78
N ASP A 11 2.74 6.05 -18.69
CA ASP A 11 2.31 5.36 -19.91
C ASP A 11 1.75 3.97 -19.61
N THR A 12 0.93 3.89 -18.57
CA THR A 12 0.37 2.64 -18.05
C THR A 12 -1.13 2.83 -17.82
N ASP A 13 -1.95 1.88 -18.29
CA ASP A 13 -3.36 1.93 -17.96
C ASP A 13 -3.61 1.44 -16.53
N PHE A 14 -4.75 1.83 -15.99
CA PHE A 14 -5.05 1.61 -14.59
C PHE A 14 -5.15 0.12 -14.23
N ASP A 15 -5.82 -0.67 -15.05
CA ASP A 15 -6.00 -2.10 -14.74
C ASP A 15 -4.68 -2.85 -14.79
N THR A 16 -3.80 -2.51 -15.71
CA THR A 16 -2.44 -3.05 -15.76
C THR A 16 -1.66 -2.66 -14.50
N ALA A 17 -1.82 -1.43 -14.03
CA ALA A 17 -1.16 -0.99 -12.79
C ALA A 17 -1.63 -1.79 -11.58
N ILE A 18 -2.93 -2.10 -11.48
CA ILE A 18 -3.48 -2.94 -10.43
C ILE A 18 -2.85 -4.33 -10.47
N ASP A 19 -2.84 -4.96 -11.64
CA ASP A 19 -2.30 -6.32 -11.78
C ASP A 19 -0.81 -6.38 -11.46
N SER A 20 -0.05 -5.40 -11.93
CA SER A 20 1.38 -5.31 -11.66
C SER A 20 1.66 -5.11 -10.17
N THR A 21 0.83 -4.30 -9.51
CA THR A 21 0.96 -4.05 -8.08
C THR A 21 0.68 -5.32 -7.28
N ARG A 22 -0.39 -6.05 -7.61
CA ARG A 22 -0.69 -7.33 -6.97
C ARG A 22 0.46 -8.32 -7.11
N LYS A 23 1.04 -8.41 -8.30
CA LYS A 23 2.17 -9.31 -8.58
C LYS A 23 3.40 -8.92 -7.77
N ALA A 24 3.76 -7.64 -7.77
CA ALA A 24 4.93 -7.15 -7.05
C ALA A 24 4.80 -7.42 -5.54
N LEU A 25 3.61 -7.21 -4.98
CA LEU A 25 3.32 -7.50 -3.58
C LEU A 25 3.44 -9.00 -3.30
N SER A 26 2.87 -9.84 -4.15
CA SER A 26 2.92 -11.29 -4.01
C SER A 26 4.34 -11.81 -3.98
N GLU A 27 5.22 -11.27 -4.81
CA GLU A 27 6.63 -11.66 -4.87
C GLU A 27 7.38 -11.33 -3.58
N GLN A 28 6.84 -10.44 -2.76
CA GLN A 28 7.41 -10.10 -1.46
C GLN A 28 6.64 -10.72 -0.30
N GLY A 29 5.77 -11.68 -0.59
CA GLY A 29 5.02 -12.40 0.44
C GLY A 29 3.76 -11.70 0.93
N PHE A 30 3.30 -10.66 0.24
CA PHE A 30 2.06 -9.97 0.59
C PHE A 30 0.91 -10.46 -0.27
N GLY A 31 -0.12 -11.01 0.37
CA GLY A 31 -1.38 -11.32 -0.30
C GLY A 31 -2.34 -10.15 -0.18
N VAL A 32 -3.12 -9.91 -1.22
CA VAL A 32 -4.17 -8.88 -1.18
C VAL A 32 -5.43 -9.52 -0.61
N LEU A 33 -5.82 -9.09 0.59
CA LEU A 33 -6.99 -9.61 1.29
C LEU A 33 -8.26 -8.87 0.93
N THR A 34 -8.14 -7.57 0.69
CA THR A 34 -9.29 -6.70 0.42
C THR A 34 -8.97 -5.78 -0.75
N GLU A 35 -10.01 -5.44 -1.49
CA GLU A 35 -9.92 -4.44 -2.55
C GLU A 35 -11.12 -3.52 -2.42
N ILE A 36 -10.87 -2.22 -2.26
CA ILE A 36 -11.91 -1.21 -2.15
C ILE A 36 -11.81 -0.29 -3.34
N ASP A 37 -12.83 -0.27 -4.17
CA ASP A 37 -12.95 0.66 -5.29
C ASP A 37 -13.61 1.94 -4.79
N MET A 38 -12.81 2.94 -4.49
CA MET A 38 -13.31 4.20 -3.93
C MET A 38 -14.15 4.97 -4.94
N GLN A 39 -13.76 4.95 -6.21
CA GLN A 39 -14.55 5.61 -7.25
C GLN A 39 -15.97 5.06 -7.30
N ALA A 40 -16.08 3.73 -7.37
CA ALA A 40 -17.38 3.06 -7.44
C ALA A 40 -18.18 3.26 -6.15
N THR A 41 -17.53 3.20 -4.99
CA THR A 41 -18.16 3.35 -3.69
C THR A 41 -18.77 4.75 -3.52
N LEU A 42 -18.01 5.78 -3.85
CA LEU A 42 -18.48 7.16 -3.69
C LEU A 42 -19.56 7.50 -4.73
N LYS A 43 -19.46 6.93 -5.92
CA LYS A 43 -20.51 7.10 -6.93
C LYS A 43 -21.83 6.47 -6.46
N ALA A 44 -21.76 5.25 -5.92
CA ALA A 44 -22.96 4.54 -5.48
C ALA A 44 -23.61 5.20 -4.25
N LYS A 45 -22.81 5.70 -3.31
CA LYS A 45 -23.31 6.20 -2.04
C LYS A 45 -23.64 7.67 -2.03
N LEU A 46 -22.92 8.48 -2.78
CA LEU A 46 -23.02 9.93 -2.76
C LEU A 46 -23.30 10.57 -4.12
N ASP A 47 -23.32 9.75 -5.19
CA ASP A 47 -23.41 10.24 -6.57
C ASP A 47 -22.28 11.24 -6.91
N GLU A 48 -21.11 11.05 -6.28
CA GLU A 48 -19.94 11.88 -6.53
C GLU A 48 -18.99 11.20 -7.51
N ASP A 49 -18.42 11.96 -8.42
CA ASP A 49 -17.44 11.47 -9.37
C ASP A 49 -16.03 11.77 -8.87
N MET A 50 -15.11 10.87 -9.19
CA MET A 50 -13.68 11.05 -8.90
C MET A 50 -12.85 10.20 -9.85
N GLU A 51 -11.55 10.40 -9.85
CA GLU A 51 -10.61 9.57 -10.60
C GLU A 51 -10.64 8.11 -10.10
N ARG A 52 -10.07 7.21 -10.90
CA ARG A 52 -9.90 5.83 -10.47
C ARG A 52 -9.01 5.80 -9.23
N TYR A 53 -9.46 5.10 -8.21
CA TYR A 53 -8.79 5.05 -6.91
C TYR A 53 -9.17 3.74 -6.23
N VAL A 54 -8.18 2.88 -6.02
CA VAL A 54 -8.39 1.56 -5.40
C VAL A 54 -7.47 1.42 -4.20
N ILE A 55 -8.00 0.86 -3.11
CA ILE A 55 -7.21 0.52 -1.93
C ILE A 55 -7.08 -1.00 -1.86
N LEU A 56 -5.84 -1.48 -1.93
CA LEU A 56 -5.53 -2.90 -1.77
C LEU A 56 -5.05 -3.13 -0.34
N GLY A 57 -5.75 -3.98 0.41
CA GLY A 57 -5.31 -4.34 1.75
C GLY A 57 -4.35 -5.52 1.67
N ALA A 58 -3.06 -5.26 1.84
CA ALA A 58 -2.01 -6.25 1.70
C ALA A 58 -1.59 -6.81 3.05
N CYS A 59 -1.39 -8.11 3.12
CA CYS A 59 -0.98 -8.79 4.35
C CYS A 59 0.15 -9.76 4.06
N ASN A 60 1.20 -9.67 4.86
CA ASN A 60 2.23 -10.69 4.95
C ASN A 60 1.91 -11.50 6.22
N PRO A 61 1.45 -12.75 6.11
CA PRO A 61 0.95 -13.47 7.28
C PRO A 61 1.98 -13.65 8.40
N GLY A 62 3.23 -13.90 8.05
CA GLY A 62 4.29 -14.06 9.05
C GLY A 62 4.53 -12.79 9.84
N LEU A 63 4.58 -11.65 9.16
CA LEU A 63 4.77 -10.37 9.81
C LEU A 63 3.54 -9.97 10.64
N ALA A 64 2.34 -10.20 10.11
CA ALA A 64 1.11 -9.91 10.82
C ALA A 64 0.99 -10.75 12.11
N HIS A 65 1.35 -12.03 12.05
CA HIS A 65 1.33 -12.91 13.20
C HIS A 65 2.28 -12.41 14.30
N ARG A 66 3.48 -11.99 13.91
CA ARG A 66 4.46 -11.44 14.85
C ARG A 66 3.96 -10.14 15.48
N ALA A 67 3.38 -9.25 14.66
CA ALA A 67 2.88 -7.97 15.16
C ALA A 67 1.74 -8.18 16.16
N VAL A 68 0.79 -9.05 15.86
CA VAL A 68 -0.32 -9.37 16.77
C VAL A 68 0.19 -10.00 18.05
N GLY A 69 1.26 -10.79 17.97
CA GLY A 69 1.90 -11.38 19.14
C GLY A 69 2.52 -10.35 20.08
N VAL A 70 3.04 -9.25 19.52
CA VAL A 70 3.59 -8.14 20.32
C VAL A 70 2.47 -7.29 20.92
N MET A 71 1.43 -7.00 20.13
CA MET A 71 0.38 -6.08 20.55
C MET A 71 -0.93 -6.44 19.84
N LYS A 72 -1.90 -6.93 20.59
CA LYS A 72 -3.19 -7.38 20.03
C LYS A 72 -3.92 -6.27 19.30
N GLN A 73 -3.83 -5.04 19.76
CA GLN A 73 -4.51 -3.90 19.15
C GLN A 73 -3.96 -3.52 17.79
N ILE A 74 -2.81 -4.08 17.39
CA ILE A 74 -2.19 -3.70 16.10
C ILE A 74 -3.11 -3.96 14.91
N GLY A 75 -4.09 -4.83 15.08
CA GLY A 75 -5.11 -5.06 14.05
C GLY A 75 -5.84 -3.78 13.63
N LEU A 76 -5.86 -2.76 14.50
CA LEU A 76 -6.43 -1.46 14.13
C LEU A 76 -5.64 -0.75 13.03
N LEU A 77 -4.38 -1.12 12.84
CA LEU A 77 -3.49 -0.55 11.82
C LEU A 77 -3.15 -1.56 10.72
N LEU A 78 -3.90 -2.65 10.63
CA LEU A 78 -3.73 -3.66 9.60
C LEU A 78 -5.02 -3.77 8.78
N PRO A 79 -4.94 -4.21 7.53
CA PRO A 79 -3.75 -4.60 6.76
C PRO A 79 -2.91 -3.39 6.34
N CYS A 80 -1.73 -3.65 5.76
CA CYS A 80 -0.96 -2.59 5.11
C CYS A 80 -1.68 -2.18 3.83
N ASN A 81 -2.20 -0.99 3.78
CA ASN A 81 -2.94 -0.52 2.62
C ASN A 81 -1.99 -0.03 1.53
N VAL A 82 -2.33 -0.38 0.30
CA VAL A 82 -1.63 0.11 -0.89
C VAL A 82 -2.67 0.80 -1.77
N VAL A 83 -2.47 2.08 -2.01
CA VAL A 83 -3.35 2.89 -2.85
C VAL A 83 -2.83 2.86 -4.27
N VAL A 84 -3.72 2.58 -5.22
CA VAL A 84 -3.44 2.70 -6.65
C VAL A 84 -4.44 3.70 -7.20
N ARG A 85 -3.96 4.83 -7.71
CA ARG A 85 -4.84 5.91 -8.15
C ARG A 85 -4.32 6.59 -9.41
N GLU A 86 -5.25 7.06 -10.23
CA GLU A 86 -4.88 7.84 -11.41
C GLU A 86 -4.26 9.17 -10.98
N ASN A 87 -3.20 9.55 -11.69
CA ASN A 87 -2.62 10.88 -11.54
C ASN A 87 -3.44 11.83 -12.41
N THR A 88 -4.22 12.71 -11.78
CA THR A 88 -5.11 13.61 -12.50
C THR A 88 -4.38 14.70 -13.29
N ALA A 89 -3.10 14.89 -13.02
CA ALA A 89 -2.29 15.92 -13.70
C ALA A 89 -1.65 15.41 -15.00
N VAL A 90 -1.50 14.09 -15.16
CA VAL A 90 -0.80 13.49 -16.30
C VAL A 90 -1.59 12.28 -16.81
N ALA A 91 -1.92 12.30 -18.11
CA ALA A 91 -2.64 11.19 -18.75
C ALA A 91 -1.81 9.91 -18.70
N ARG A 92 -2.48 8.76 -18.51
CA ARG A 92 -1.87 7.44 -18.47
C ARG A 92 -0.76 7.32 -17.41
N SER A 93 -0.92 8.04 -16.31
CA SER A 93 -0.01 8.00 -15.18
C SER A 93 -0.77 7.50 -13.96
N VAL A 94 -0.20 6.53 -13.26
CA VAL A 94 -0.82 5.90 -12.10
C VAL A 94 0.15 5.98 -10.93
N VAL A 95 -0.33 6.47 -9.81
CA VAL A 95 0.46 6.56 -8.57
C VAL A 95 0.16 5.33 -7.72
N VAL A 96 1.21 4.70 -7.21
CA VAL A 96 1.11 3.57 -6.28
C VAL A 96 1.79 3.96 -4.98
N GLU A 97 1.05 3.89 -3.88
CA GLU A 97 1.52 4.35 -2.56
C GLU A 97 1.25 3.25 -1.53
N ALA A 98 2.30 2.68 -0.97
CA ALA A 98 2.17 1.72 0.12
C ALA A 98 2.33 2.43 1.46
N MET A 99 1.53 2.05 2.45
CA MET A 99 1.68 2.57 3.81
C MET A 99 3.10 2.29 4.31
N ASN A 100 3.76 3.31 4.85
CA ASN A 100 5.06 3.14 5.48
C ASN A 100 4.89 2.41 6.83
N PRO A 101 5.41 1.19 6.98
CA PRO A 101 5.20 0.42 8.23
C PRO A 101 5.75 1.08 9.50
N ALA A 102 6.66 2.03 9.37
CA ALA A 102 7.14 2.78 10.53
C ALA A 102 6.01 3.51 11.26
N ILE A 103 4.88 3.75 10.59
CA ILE A 103 3.68 4.33 11.20
C ILE A 103 3.22 3.50 12.40
N MET A 104 3.36 2.18 12.35
CA MET A 104 2.94 1.30 13.45
C MET A 104 3.67 1.65 14.75
N VAL A 105 4.97 1.89 14.65
CA VAL A 105 5.79 2.26 15.82
C VAL A 105 5.51 3.69 16.23
N GLU A 106 5.40 4.58 15.27
CA GLU A 106 5.16 6.00 15.51
C GLU A 106 3.84 6.25 16.25
N VAL A 107 2.78 5.56 15.82
CA VAL A 107 1.45 5.74 16.40
C VAL A 107 1.31 5.03 17.74
N THR A 108 1.85 3.83 17.88
CA THR A 108 1.69 3.04 19.10
C THR A 108 2.73 3.32 20.17
N GLY A 109 3.91 3.78 19.78
CA GLY A 109 5.04 3.93 20.69
C GLY A 109 5.61 2.60 21.17
N GLU A 110 5.22 1.47 20.52
CA GLU A 110 5.62 0.12 20.97
C GLU A 110 6.90 -0.30 20.25
N SER A 111 8.03 -0.24 20.95
CA SER A 111 9.33 -0.59 20.38
C SER A 111 9.44 -2.07 19.98
N GLY A 112 8.61 -2.93 20.57
CA GLY A 112 8.56 -4.35 20.18
C GLY A 112 8.13 -4.56 18.73
N LEU A 113 7.55 -3.56 18.09
CA LEU A 113 7.15 -3.61 16.67
C LEU A 113 8.28 -3.19 15.72
N ASP A 114 9.41 -2.69 16.23
CA ASP A 114 10.49 -2.17 15.38
C ASP A 114 10.99 -3.17 14.35
N ALA A 115 11.24 -4.41 14.77
CA ALA A 115 11.76 -5.44 13.88
C ALA A 115 10.75 -5.80 12.79
N VAL A 116 9.48 -5.92 13.14
CA VAL A 116 8.41 -6.22 12.17
C VAL A 116 8.26 -5.07 11.19
N ALA A 117 8.24 -3.84 11.69
CA ALA A 117 8.10 -2.65 10.85
C ALA A 117 9.27 -2.51 9.88
N SER A 118 10.49 -2.74 10.35
CA SER A 118 11.69 -2.68 9.52
C SER A 118 11.68 -3.73 8.41
N GLU A 119 11.31 -4.96 8.74
CA GLU A 119 11.24 -6.04 7.76
C GLU A 119 10.13 -5.80 6.74
N ALA A 120 8.96 -5.34 7.19
CA ALA A 120 7.86 -4.98 6.30
C ALA A 120 8.25 -3.85 5.36
N THR A 121 8.96 -2.84 5.87
CA THR A 121 9.44 -1.72 5.06
C THR A 121 10.37 -2.20 3.95
N THR A 122 11.34 -3.05 4.27
CA THR A 122 12.27 -3.59 3.28
C THR A 122 11.52 -4.33 2.16
N LYS A 123 10.54 -5.15 2.53
CA LYS A 123 9.76 -5.92 1.55
C LYS A 123 8.85 -5.03 0.70
N LEU A 124 8.19 -4.06 1.30
CA LEU A 124 7.35 -3.12 0.56
C LEU A 124 8.17 -2.22 -0.36
N GLN A 125 9.35 -1.78 0.08
CA GLN A 125 10.26 -1.03 -0.79
C GLN A 125 10.68 -1.85 -1.99
N ALA A 126 10.94 -3.14 -1.81
CA ALA A 126 11.30 -4.03 -2.90
C ALA A 126 10.14 -4.16 -3.90
N ALA A 127 8.90 -4.26 -3.42
CA ALA A 127 7.72 -4.33 -4.28
C ALA A 127 7.55 -3.03 -5.08
N ILE A 128 7.68 -1.88 -4.42
CA ILE A 128 7.59 -0.57 -5.06
C ILE A 128 8.70 -0.38 -6.09
N ALA A 129 9.91 -0.80 -5.78
CA ALA A 129 11.05 -0.72 -6.70
C ALA A 129 10.81 -1.55 -7.95
N ALA A 130 10.23 -2.74 -7.79
CA ALA A 130 9.93 -3.63 -8.92
C ALA A 130 8.92 -3.00 -9.88
N LEU A 131 8.05 -2.13 -9.39
CA LEU A 131 7.06 -1.44 -10.22
C LEU A 131 7.68 -0.27 -10.99
N GLY A 132 8.39 0.61 -10.27
CA GLY A 132 8.85 1.87 -10.84
C GLY A 132 10.33 1.94 -11.15
N GLY A 133 11.09 0.96 -10.67
CA GLY A 133 12.54 0.95 -10.85
C GLY A 133 13.30 1.86 -9.90
N THR A 134 12.64 2.80 -9.24
CA THR A 134 13.28 3.75 -8.32
C THR A 134 13.06 3.41 -6.86
N GLY A 135 12.00 2.70 -6.54
CA GLY A 135 11.75 2.15 -5.22
C GLY A 135 11.14 3.09 -4.20
N SER A 136 11.32 4.34 -4.33
CA SER A 136 10.74 5.28 -3.38
C SER A 136 10.58 6.63 -4.03
N ASP A 137 9.53 7.29 -3.63
CA ASP A 137 9.28 8.66 -4.02
C ASP A 137 9.04 9.46 -2.76
N PRO A 138 9.91 10.38 -2.44
CA PRO A 138 9.74 11.22 -1.26
C PRO A 138 8.66 12.27 -1.40
N ALA A 139 8.11 12.41 -2.58
CA ALA A 139 7.17 13.47 -2.91
C ALA A 139 6.05 13.67 -1.92
#